data_e06fc234479b3e3d6c81f07cd7103c9f
#
_entry.id   e06fc234479b3e3d6c81f07cd7103c9f
#
_cell.length_a   1.000
_cell.length_b   1.000
_cell.length_c   1.000
_cell.angle_alpha   90.00
_cell.angle_beta   90.00
_cell.angle_gamma   90.00
#
_symmetry.space_group_name_H-M   'P 1'
#
loop_
_entity.id
_entity.type
_entity.pdbx_description
1 polymer ?
#
loop_
_entity_poly.entity_id
_entity_poly.type
_entity_poly.pdbx_seq_one_letter_code
_entity_poly.pdbx_strand_id
1 'polypeptide(L)'
;MPRAWEPDFDFYEARFEDTRVTLFLDLAARDHAPVATHPVRLHVRVEMRMPRPDGLRNEAESLALFSAEDTIVKHMETTHDAIYVGRVVTRGYTTWAFYVAKATARPLAGAPSIAPYSLEWTSEADPEWGYYREFLFPDDEAHADLLSRRAVDRLTRAGTPDGLN
;
A
#
# COMPACT_ATOMS: atom_id res chain seq x y z
N MET A 1 16.06 -3.66 10.02
CA MET A 1 15.27 -2.79 9.14
C MET A 1 15.10 -3.48 7.80
N PRO A 2 13.88 -3.73 7.35
CA PRO A 2 13.66 -4.48 6.11
C PRO A 2 14.11 -3.70 4.87
N ARG A 3 14.13 -2.37 4.91
CA ARG A 3 14.51 -1.56 3.76
C ARG A 3 15.69 -0.65 4.06
N ALA A 4 16.52 -0.41 3.03
CA ALA A 4 17.72 0.40 3.12
C ALA A 4 17.51 1.89 2.76
N TRP A 5 16.24 2.32 2.67
CA TRP A 5 15.88 3.69 2.27
C TRP A 5 14.77 4.24 3.15
N GLU A 6 14.63 5.55 3.18
CA GLU A 6 13.50 6.22 3.82
C GLU A 6 12.28 6.12 2.91
N PRO A 7 11.16 5.54 3.37
CA PRO A 7 9.97 5.40 2.54
C PRO A 7 9.31 6.75 2.26
N ASP A 8 8.65 6.83 1.11
CA ASP A 8 7.91 8.01 0.66
C ASP A 8 6.54 7.57 0.14
N PHE A 9 5.59 7.40 1.05
CA PHE A 9 4.25 6.93 0.71
C PHE A 9 3.35 8.05 0.20
N ASP A 10 2.62 7.75 -0.86
CA ASP A 10 1.58 8.60 -1.41
C ASP A 10 0.54 7.76 -2.15
N PHE A 11 -0.53 8.40 -2.60
CA PHE A 11 -1.64 7.70 -3.24
C PHE A 11 -2.03 8.36 -4.56
N TYR A 12 -2.71 7.59 -5.41
CA TYR A 12 -3.36 8.07 -6.62
C TYR A 12 -4.57 7.19 -6.93
N GLU A 13 -5.46 7.69 -7.78
CA GLU A 13 -6.60 6.93 -8.27
C GLU A 13 -6.40 6.56 -9.73
N ALA A 14 -6.90 5.39 -10.12
CA ALA A 14 -6.87 4.91 -11.49
C ALA A 14 -8.19 4.22 -11.84
N ARG A 15 -8.40 3.95 -13.12
CA ARG A 15 -9.49 3.13 -13.62
C ARG A 15 -8.94 2.01 -14.47
N PHE A 16 -9.41 0.80 -14.18
CA PHE A 16 -9.12 -0.38 -14.99
C PHE A 16 -10.47 -0.95 -15.43
N GLU A 17 -10.76 -0.89 -16.73
CA GLU A 17 -12.02 -1.39 -17.29
C GLU A 17 -13.27 -0.84 -16.55
N ASP A 18 -13.35 0.47 -16.39
CA ASP A 18 -14.41 1.19 -15.67
C ASP A 18 -14.47 0.93 -14.15
N THR A 19 -13.57 0.12 -13.61
CA THR A 19 -13.47 -0.11 -12.16
C THR A 19 -12.51 0.90 -11.54
N ARG A 20 -12.97 1.63 -10.52
CA ARG A 20 -12.14 2.58 -9.78
C ARG A 20 -11.22 1.84 -8.82
N VAL A 21 -10.00 2.30 -8.75
CA VAL A 21 -8.94 1.75 -7.89
C VAL A 21 -8.22 2.89 -7.20
N THR A 22 -8.01 2.76 -5.89
CA THR A 22 -7.10 3.64 -5.15
C THR A 22 -5.81 2.88 -4.87
N LEU A 23 -4.69 3.46 -5.23
CA LEU A 23 -3.37 2.87 -5.01
C LEU A 23 -2.58 3.76 -4.06
N PHE A 24 -1.97 3.14 -3.07
CA PHE A 24 -1.11 3.77 -2.08
C PHE A 24 0.21 3.00 -2.09
N LEU A 25 1.34 3.70 -2.21
CA LEU A 25 2.61 3.03 -2.41
C LEU A 25 3.78 3.84 -1.91
N ASP A 26 4.89 3.14 -1.65
CA ASP A 26 6.17 3.75 -1.38
C ASP A 26 6.83 4.15 -2.71
N LEU A 27 6.81 5.42 -3.04
CA LEU A 27 7.43 5.94 -4.27
C LEU A 27 8.95 5.79 -4.26
N ALA A 28 9.57 5.87 -3.09
CA ALA A 28 11.02 5.78 -2.95
C ALA A 28 11.56 4.39 -3.31
N ALA A 29 10.75 3.35 -3.20
CA ALA A 29 11.16 1.99 -3.55
C ALA A 29 11.55 1.83 -5.01
N ARG A 30 11.08 2.71 -5.90
CA ARG A 30 11.41 2.68 -7.33
C ARG A 30 12.90 2.65 -7.61
N ASP A 31 13.68 3.45 -6.88
CA ASP A 31 15.11 3.58 -7.08
C ASP A 31 15.90 2.39 -6.53
N HIS A 32 15.24 1.51 -5.78
CA HIS A 32 15.86 0.35 -5.13
C HIS A 32 15.35 -0.98 -5.68
N ALA A 33 14.22 -0.97 -6.37
CA ALA A 33 13.60 -2.19 -6.91
C ALA A 33 14.33 -2.68 -8.18
N PRO A 34 14.48 -3.98 -8.37
CA PRO A 34 14.12 -5.05 -7.44
C PRO A 34 15.14 -5.21 -6.30
N VAL A 35 14.66 -5.65 -5.12
CA VAL A 35 15.52 -5.98 -3.99
C VAL A 35 15.81 -7.48 -4.04
N ALA A 36 17.06 -7.86 -4.32
CA ALA A 36 17.44 -9.23 -4.60
C ALA A 36 17.17 -10.19 -3.43
N THR A 37 17.22 -9.70 -2.20
CA THR A 37 16.96 -10.50 -1.00
C THR A 37 15.47 -10.74 -0.72
N HIS A 38 14.58 -10.09 -1.47
CA HIS A 38 13.13 -10.14 -1.26
C HIS A 38 12.40 -10.48 -2.58
N PRO A 39 12.60 -11.69 -3.12
CA PRO A 39 12.09 -12.06 -4.44
C PRO A 39 10.65 -12.57 -4.45
N VAL A 40 9.97 -12.62 -3.32
CA VAL A 40 8.63 -13.18 -3.21
C VAL A 40 7.63 -12.08 -2.84
N ARG A 41 6.61 -11.92 -3.67
CA ARG A 41 5.49 -11.02 -3.40
C ARG A 41 4.47 -11.74 -2.51
N LEU A 42 4.01 -11.08 -1.47
CA LEU A 42 2.96 -11.57 -0.60
C LEU A 42 1.85 -10.53 -0.48
N HIS A 43 0.63 -10.94 -0.76
CA HIS A 43 -0.56 -10.11 -0.61
C HIS A 43 -1.38 -10.60 0.57
N VAL A 44 -1.81 -9.65 1.41
CA VAL A 44 -2.78 -9.89 2.47
C VAL A 44 -4.02 -9.07 2.15
N ARG A 45 -5.18 -9.70 2.10
CA ARG A 45 -6.41 -9.09 1.65
C ARG A 45 -7.51 -9.22 2.69
N VAL A 46 -8.28 -8.14 2.86
CA VAL A 46 -9.50 -8.12 3.67
C VAL A 46 -10.68 -7.63 2.84
N GLU A 47 -11.85 -8.22 3.08
CA GLU A 47 -13.10 -7.68 2.58
C GLU A 47 -13.53 -6.52 3.49
N MET A 48 -13.82 -5.36 2.90
CA MET A 48 -14.32 -4.23 3.66
C MET A 48 -15.77 -4.47 4.08
N ARG A 49 -16.15 -3.97 5.24
CA ARG A 49 -17.48 -4.20 5.80
C ARG A 49 -18.55 -3.29 5.21
N MET A 50 -18.18 -2.07 4.90
CA MET A 50 -19.08 -1.04 4.42
C MET A 50 -18.48 -0.28 3.25
N PRO A 51 -18.11 -0.98 2.14
CA PRO A 51 -17.54 -0.27 1.00
C PRO A 51 -18.56 0.66 0.36
N ARG A 52 -18.07 1.69 -0.31
CA ARG A 52 -18.91 2.55 -1.15
C ARG A 52 -19.47 1.75 -2.33
N PRO A 53 -20.54 2.23 -2.98
CA PRO A 53 -21.07 1.55 -4.18
C PRO A 53 -20.05 1.38 -5.31
N ASP A 54 -19.05 2.28 -5.41
CA ASP A 54 -17.97 2.17 -6.38
C ASP A 54 -16.85 1.19 -5.97
N GLY A 55 -17.00 0.51 -4.83
CA GLY A 55 -16.05 -0.48 -4.33
C GLY A 55 -14.88 0.12 -3.57
N LEU A 56 -14.83 1.44 -3.40
CA LEU A 56 -13.79 2.11 -2.65
C LEU A 56 -14.15 2.20 -1.16
N ARG A 57 -13.17 2.64 -0.37
CA ARG A 57 -13.30 2.71 1.08
C ARG A 57 -14.29 3.79 1.50
N ASN A 58 -15.20 3.43 2.39
CA ASN A 58 -16.06 4.38 3.08
C ASN A 58 -15.25 5.07 4.19
N GLU A 59 -15.37 6.39 4.32
CA GLU A 59 -14.66 7.14 5.33
C GLU A 59 -14.96 6.67 6.76
N ALA A 60 -16.21 6.23 7.02
CA ALA A 60 -16.60 5.71 8.32
C ALA A 60 -15.83 4.44 8.73
N GLU A 61 -15.29 3.70 7.78
CA GLU A 61 -14.51 2.48 8.01
C GLU A 61 -12.99 2.73 8.04
N SER A 62 -12.54 3.93 7.72
CA SER A 62 -11.12 4.25 7.53
C SER A 62 -10.26 3.95 8.75
N LEU A 63 -10.69 4.35 9.94
CA LEU A 63 -9.91 4.13 11.15
C LEU A 63 -9.72 2.64 11.46
N ALA A 64 -10.77 1.84 11.27
CA ALA A 64 -10.69 0.39 11.50
C ALA A 64 -9.73 -0.27 10.50
N LEU A 65 -9.78 0.14 9.24
CA LEU A 65 -8.88 -0.39 8.21
C LEU A 65 -7.43 0.03 8.43
N PHE A 66 -7.18 1.27 8.83
CA PHE A 66 -5.82 1.73 9.16
C PHE A 66 -5.25 1.01 10.38
N SER A 67 -6.07 0.78 11.40
CA SER A 67 -5.66 0.00 12.57
C SER A 67 -5.29 -1.44 12.21
N ALA A 68 -6.10 -2.08 11.37
CA ALA A 68 -5.82 -3.42 10.87
C ALA A 68 -4.53 -3.45 10.05
N GLU A 69 -4.34 -2.46 9.16
CA GLU A 69 -3.12 -2.32 8.36
C GLU A 69 -1.88 -2.21 9.25
N ASP A 70 -1.90 -1.31 10.22
CA ASP A 70 -0.76 -1.12 11.14
C ASP A 70 -0.41 -2.42 11.87
N THR A 71 -1.41 -3.16 12.31
CA THR A 71 -1.21 -4.44 12.99
C THR A 71 -0.54 -5.47 12.07
N ILE A 72 -1.03 -5.60 10.85
CA ILE A 72 -0.51 -6.59 9.90
C ILE A 72 0.87 -6.17 9.37
N VAL A 73 1.06 -4.90 9.04
CA VAL A 73 2.35 -4.39 8.57
C VAL A 73 3.42 -4.63 9.63
N LYS A 74 3.14 -4.30 10.88
CA LYS A 74 4.08 -4.53 11.99
C LYS A 74 4.41 -6.01 12.17
N HIS A 75 3.41 -6.88 12.11
CA HIS A 75 3.60 -8.33 12.19
C HIS A 75 4.52 -8.82 11.06
N MET A 76 4.24 -8.41 9.84
CA MET A 76 5.01 -8.85 8.68
C MET A 76 6.45 -8.33 8.73
N GLU A 77 6.65 -7.08 9.12
CA GLU A 77 7.98 -6.50 9.26
C GLU A 77 8.80 -7.18 10.35
N THR A 78 8.21 -7.42 11.52
CA THR A 78 8.95 -7.99 12.65
C THR A 78 9.16 -9.50 12.57
N THR A 79 8.21 -10.24 11.98
CA THR A 79 8.26 -11.70 11.91
C THR A 79 8.94 -12.21 10.64
N HIS A 80 8.76 -11.52 9.52
CA HIS A 80 9.23 -12.00 8.21
C HIS A 80 10.22 -11.06 7.54
N ASP A 81 10.65 -10.00 8.21
CA ASP A 81 11.50 -8.95 7.62
C ASP A 81 10.93 -8.45 6.27
N ALA A 82 9.60 -8.35 6.22
CA ALA A 82 8.90 -7.96 5.01
C ALA A 82 9.11 -6.49 4.67
N ILE A 83 9.15 -6.18 3.37
CA ILE A 83 9.11 -4.81 2.87
C ILE A 83 7.67 -4.52 2.44
N TYR A 84 7.01 -3.63 3.17
CA TYR A 84 5.67 -3.15 2.81
C TYR A 84 5.79 -2.13 1.68
N VAL A 85 5.16 -2.39 0.55
CA VAL A 85 5.27 -1.51 -0.62
C VAL A 85 4.00 -0.74 -0.93
N GLY A 86 2.85 -1.16 -0.42
CA GLY A 86 1.64 -0.39 -0.66
C GLY A 86 0.34 -1.15 -0.47
N ARG A 87 -0.74 -0.44 -0.79
CA ARG A 87 -2.11 -0.88 -0.61
C ARG A 87 -2.92 -0.61 -1.86
N VAL A 88 -3.80 -1.54 -2.22
CA VAL A 88 -4.75 -1.39 -3.32
C VAL A 88 -6.15 -1.54 -2.77
N VAL A 89 -7.03 -0.58 -3.06
CA VAL A 89 -8.44 -0.62 -2.65
C VAL A 89 -9.30 -0.62 -3.91
N THR A 90 -10.07 -1.67 -4.08
CA THR A 90 -10.97 -1.83 -5.22
C THR A 90 -11.98 -2.95 -4.97
N ARG A 91 -13.13 -2.86 -5.58
CA ARG A 91 -14.18 -3.91 -5.58
C ARG A 91 -14.58 -4.41 -4.19
N GLY A 92 -14.51 -3.54 -3.19
CA GLY A 92 -14.87 -3.87 -1.82
C GLY A 92 -13.78 -4.54 -1.01
N TYR A 93 -12.56 -4.64 -1.55
CA TYR A 93 -11.42 -5.25 -0.89
C TYR A 93 -10.28 -4.26 -0.68
N THR A 94 -9.54 -4.46 0.40
CA THR A 94 -8.25 -3.82 0.65
C THR A 94 -7.17 -4.89 0.61
N THR A 95 -6.15 -4.68 -0.21
CA THR A 95 -5.01 -5.59 -0.34
C THR A 95 -3.73 -4.87 0.06
N TRP A 96 -2.99 -5.44 1.02
CA TRP A 96 -1.69 -4.95 1.43
C TRP A 96 -0.61 -5.79 0.77
N ALA A 97 0.34 -5.14 0.11
CA ALA A 97 1.38 -5.80 -0.68
C ALA A 97 2.73 -5.71 0.02
N PHE A 98 3.38 -6.87 0.12
CA PHE A 98 4.69 -7.02 0.74
C PHE A 98 5.62 -7.79 -0.18
N TYR A 99 6.93 -7.57 0.01
CA TYR A 99 7.95 -8.45 -0.53
C TYR A 99 8.71 -9.10 0.61
N VAL A 100 8.94 -10.41 0.51
CA VAL A 100 9.59 -11.24 1.54
C VAL A 100 10.70 -12.06 0.92
N ALA A 101 11.61 -12.54 1.80
CA ALA A 101 12.76 -13.32 1.34
C ALA A 101 12.36 -14.68 0.79
N LYS A 102 11.34 -15.31 1.36
CA LYS A 102 10.86 -16.64 0.94
C LYS A 102 9.37 -16.81 1.23
N ALA A 103 8.71 -17.66 0.44
CA ALA A 103 7.35 -18.07 0.73
C ALA A 103 7.32 -18.92 2.02
N THR A 104 6.30 -18.66 2.83
CA THR A 104 6.04 -19.47 4.04
C THR A 104 4.62 -20.00 4.00
N ALA A 105 4.40 -21.17 4.64
CA ALA A 105 3.08 -21.80 4.66
C ALA A 105 2.07 -21.04 5.53
N ARG A 106 2.55 -20.24 6.49
CA ARG A 106 1.70 -19.58 7.48
C ARG A 106 2.23 -18.16 7.78
N PRO A 107 2.18 -17.25 6.83
CA PRO A 107 2.76 -15.91 7.03
C PRO A 107 2.06 -15.10 8.14
N LEU A 108 0.79 -15.42 8.43
CA LEU A 108 -0.01 -14.71 9.42
C LEU A 108 -0.07 -15.41 10.77
N ALA A 109 0.64 -16.53 10.95
CA ALA A 109 0.68 -17.23 12.23
C ALA A 109 1.25 -16.32 13.32
N GLY A 110 0.54 -16.22 14.44
CA GLY A 110 0.93 -15.37 15.56
C GLY A 110 0.58 -13.88 15.39
N ALA A 111 -0.03 -13.49 14.29
CA ALA A 111 -0.50 -12.12 14.13
C ALA A 111 -1.62 -11.80 15.14
N PRO A 112 -1.62 -10.57 15.72
CA PRO A 112 -2.73 -10.14 16.56
C PRO A 112 -4.04 -10.14 15.77
N SER A 113 -5.15 -10.35 16.47
CA SER A 113 -6.48 -10.30 15.84
C SER A 113 -6.78 -8.93 15.27
N ILE A 114 -7.34 -8.89 14.08
CA ILE A 114 -7.90 -7.68 13.46
C ILE A 114 -9.42 -7.80 13.32
N ALA A 115 -10.05 -8.55 14.23
CA ALA A 115 -11.50 -8.68 14.22
C ALA A 115 -12.14 -7.27 14.11
N PRO A 116 -13.21 -7.10 13.30
CA PRO A 116 -14.03 -8.15 12.70
C PRO A 116 -13.55 -8.61 11.30
N TYR A 117 -12.37 -8.22 10.86
CA TYR A 117 -11.86 -8.58 9.53
C TYR A 117 -11.29 -10.00 9.51
N SER A 118 -11.56 -10.70 8.41
CA SER A 118 -10.94 -11.98 8.09
C SER A 118 -9.88 -11.77 7.03
N LEU A 119 -8.74 -12.44 7.21
CA LEU A 119 -7.60 -12.30 6.31
C LEU A 119 -7.54 -13.44 5.30
N GLU A 120 -7.25 -13.11 4.07
CA GLU A 120 -6.80 -14.02 3.02
C GLU A 120 -5.38 -13.62 2.62
N TRP A 121 -4.60 -14.56 2.14
CA TRP A 121 -3.26 -14.24 1.67
C TRP A 121 -2.88 -15.10 0.46
N THR A 122 -2.03 -14.55 -0.39
CA THR A 122 -1.43 -15.25 -1.53
C THR A 122 0.04 -14.87 -1.63
N SER A 123 0.86 -15.76 -2.15
CA SER A 123 2.25 -15.45 -2.45
C SER A 123 2.64 -15.98 -3.83
N GLU A 124 3.52 -15.23 -4.51
CA GLU A 124 4.05 -15.59 -5.81
C GLU A 124 5.50 -15.15 -5.91
N ALA A 125 6.30 -15.92 -6.65
CA ALA A 125 7.63 -15.48 -7.00
C ALA A 125 7.55 -14.25 -7.89
N ASP A 126 8.25 -13.19 -7.52
CA ASP A 126 8.30 -11.93 -8.27
C ASP A 126 9.69 -11.28 -8.10
N PRO A 127 10.75 -11.96 -8.56
CA PRO A 127 12.13 -11.51 -8.33
C PRO A 127 12.45 -10.16 -8.97
N GLU A 128 11.76 -9.79 -10.03
CA GLU A 128 11.93 -8.52 -10.72
C GLU A 128 11.05 -7.40 -10.14
N TRP A 129 10.25 -7.70 -9.15
CA TRP A 129 9.28 -6.74 -8.56
C TRP A 129 8.32 -6.17 -9.61
N GLY A 130 7.86 -7.01 -10.53
CA GLY A 130 6.97 -6.61 -11.61
C GLY A 130 5.66 -6.01 -11.12
N TYR A 131 5.07 -6.57 -10.07
CA TYR A 131 3.85 -6.03 -9.48
C TYR A 131 4.06 -4.59 -9.00
N TYR A 132 5.14 -4.32 -8.27
CA TYR A 132 5.45 -2.97 -7.81
C TYR A 132 5.77 -2.03 -8.98
N ARG A 133 6.65 -2.45 -9.87
CA ARG A 133 7.19 -1.59 -10.93
C ARG A 133 6.20 -1.31 -12.06
N GLU A 134 5.36 -2.26 -12.39
CA GLU A 134 4.49 -2.20 -13.57
C GLU A 134 3.01 -1.94 -13.22
N PHE A 135 2.57 -2.36 -12.05
CA PHE A 135 1.18 -2.18 -11.63
C PHE A 135 1.02 -1.14 -10.53
N LEU A 136 1.74 -1.28 -9.43
CA LEU A 136 1.55 -0.41 -8.27
C LEU A 136 2.11 1.00 -8.52
N PHE A 137 3.30 1.09 -9.12
CA PHE A 137 3.89 2.37 -9.46
C PHE A 137 3.08 3.05 -10.58
N PRO A 138 2.76 4.36 -10.44
CA PRO A 138 1.95 5.05 -11.45
C PRO A 138 2.66 5.14 -12.80
N ASP A 139 1.88 5.14 -13.89
CA ASP A 139 2.41 5.46 -15.21
C ASP A 139 2.88 6.93 -15.25
N ASP A 140 3.51 7.32 -16.36
CA ASP A 140 4.11 8.66 -16.46
C ASP A 140 3.08 9.78 -16.26
N GLU A 141 1.87 9.61 -16.79
CA GLU A 141 0.80 10.62 -16.65
C GLU A 141 0.33 10.70 -15.19
N ALA A 142 0.00 9.57 -14.58
CA ALA A 142 -0.44 9.53 -13.18
C ALA A 142 0.65 10.00 -12.23
N HIS A 143 1.92 9.68 -12.52
CA HIS A 143 3.06 10.14 -11.74
C HIS A 143 3.23 11.67 -11.83
N ALA A 144 3.11 12.23 -13.03
CA ALA A 144 3.16 13.67 -13.24
C ALA A 144 2.04 14.39 -12.47
N ASP A 145 0.82 13.84 -12.51
CA ASP A 145 -0.32 14.39 -11.77
C ASP A 145 -0.09 14.35 -10.26
N LEU A 146 0.45 13.25 -9.75
CA LEU A 146 0.79 13.12 -8.34
C LEU A 146 1.83 14.15 -7.91
N LEU A 147 2.89 14.33 -8.69
CA LEU A 147 3.93 15.33 -8.43
C LEU A 147 3.38 16.76 -8.49
N SER A 148 2.48 17.04 -9.43
CA SER A 148 1.80 18.33 -9.54
C SER A 148 0.94 18.62 -8.31
N ARG A 149 0.20 17.65 -7.83
CA ARG A 149 -0.59 17.78 -6.60
C ARG A 149 0.31 18.10 -5.40
N ARG A 150 1.45 17.41 -5.26
CA ARG A 150 2.43 17.68 -4.20
C ARG A 150 2.98 19.11 -4.28
N ALA A 151 3.27 19.58 -5.48
CA ALA A 151 3.77 20.94 -5.71
C ALA A 151 2.73 21.98 -5.29
N VAL A 152 1.46 21.79 -5.67
CA VAL A 152 0.36 22.67 -5.27
C VAL A 152 0.19 22.68 -3.76
N ASP A 153 0.21 21.53 -3.11
CA ASP A 153 0.09 21.42 -1.65
C ASP A 153 1.22 22.18 -0.93
N ARG A 154 2.45 22.06 -1.44
CA ARG A 154 3.60 22.81 -0.88
C ARG A 154 3.45 24.31 -1.05
N LEU A 155 3.01 24.77 -2.21
CA LEU A 155 2.78 26.18 -2.49
C LEU A 155 1.65 26.74 -1.62
N THR A 156 0.59 25.98 -1.44
CA THR A 156 -0.53 26.36 -0.57
C THR A 156 -0.07 26.52 0.89
N ARG A 157 0.74 25.58 1.38
CA ARG A 157 1.29 25.64 2.74
C ARG A 157 2.27 26.80 2.90
N ALA A 158 3.15 27.03 1.93
CA ALA A 158 4.09 28.14 1.93
C ALA A 158 3.41 29.50 1.84
N GLY A 159 2.26 29.57 1.14
CA GLY A 159 1.47 30.77 1.01
C GLY A 159 0.54 31.07 2.16
N THR A 160 0.41 30.15 3.14
CA THR A 160 -0.37 30.41 4.35
C THR A 160 0.47 31.26 5.30
N PRO A 161 0.05 32.52 5.62
CA PRO A 161 0.82 33.35 6.52
C PRO A 161 0.84 32.73 7.91
N ASP A 162 2.00 32.36 8.42
CA ASP A 162 2.18 32.00 9.80
C ASP A 162 1.85 33.22 10.67
N GLY A 163 0.87 33.09 11.54
CA GLY A 163 0.64 34.06 12.59
C GLY A 163 -0.23 35.25 12.24
N LEU A 164 -1.15 35.12 11.32
CA LEU A 164 -2.30 36.02 11.29
C LEU A 164 -3.23 35.66 12.47
N ASN A 165 -2.96 36.29 13.59
CA ASN A 165 -3.84 36.35 14.74
C ASN A 165 -4.89 37.42 14.52
#